data_cd056b6d7492448c66a63173f8fd8462
#
_entry.id   cd056b6d7492448c66a63173f8fd8462
#
_cell.length_a   1.000
_cell.length_b   1.000
_cell.length_c   1.000
_cell.angle_alpha   90.00
_cell.angle_beta   90.00
_cell.angle_gamma   90.00
#
_symmetry.space_group_name_H-M   'P 1'
#
loop_
_entity.id
_entity.type
_entity.pdbx_description
1 polymer ?
#
loop_
_entity_poly.entity_id
_entity_poly.type
_entity_poly.pdbx_seq_one_letter_code
_entity_poly.pdbx_strand_id
1 'polypeptide(L)'
;GFPACVSFYEERLVFAGTSTQPQTVFFSVAGDFEDFADGTNAADALSYTIGSSQVNVIRYLASSRVLIVGTSGGEFAVSASGSAEPLSPTNAQIKRQTTYGSADIQPVQVGNVTLFVQRAKRKIRELIYNFDADSYTAPDMTILAEHITESGIKQFSLQQEPDNIVWCVLNNGRLAGMTYRREEQVVAWHEHIIGGRFGECTVTVSDYANIATGTTLKFTKSDGTTVTFTSEAAGASAPTDTTFGFRPHTNNNTTADNIFTRINAHADFTVANPSAAVVTITETNHNGTGFLSCV
;
A
#
# COMPACT_ATOMS: atom_id res chain seq x y z
N GLY A 1 -6.65 10.90 23.26
CA GLY A 1 -6.64 10.96 21.78
C GLY A 1 -7.50 9.86 21.19
N PHE A 2 -7.77 9.92 19.90
CA PHE A 2 -8.55 8.87 19.23
C PHE A 2 -7.69 7.62 19.04
N PRO A 3 -8.26 6.39 19.20
CA PRO A 3 -7.55 5.15 18.95
C PRO A 3 -7.24 4.98 17.44
N ALA A 4 -6.11 4.36 17.12
CA ALA A 4 -5.71 4.05 15.74
C ALA A 4 -6.16 2.65 15.30
N CYS A 5 -6.35 1.73 16.24
CA CYS A 5 -6.78 0.37 15.96
C CYS A 5 -7.83 -0.12 16.94
N VAL A 6 -8.66 -1.04 16.47
CA VAL A 6 -9.78 -1.64 17.18
C VAL A 6 -9.86 -3.12 16.90
N SER A 7 -10.27 -3.91 17.90
CA SER A 7 -10.55 -5.34 17.77
C SER A 7 -11.56 -5.78 18.84
N PHE A 8 -12.04 -7.00 18.72
CA PHE A 8 -12.78 -7.67 19.79
C PHE A 8 -11.94 -8.84 20.31
N TYR A 9 -11.91 -9.01 21.61
CA TYR A 9 -11.21 -10.12 22.25
C TYR A 9 -11.89 -10.51 23.56
N GLU A 10 -12.25 -11.79 23.70
CA GLU A 10 -12.89 -12.35 24.92
C GLU A 10 -14.06 -11.48 25.42
N GLU A 11 -15.07 -11.26 24.56
CA GLU A 11 -16.27 -10.46 24.87
C GLU A 11 -16.00 -9.01 25.26
N ARG A 12 -14.83 -8.47 24.91
CA ARG A 12 -14.45 -7.07 25.16
C ARG A 12 -14.17 -6.34 23.86
N LEU A 13 -14.55 -5.09 23.81
CA LEU A 13 -14.07 -4.16 22.80
C LEU A 13 -12.68 -3.66 23.19
N VAL A 14 -11.74 -3.71 22.26
CA VAL A 14 -10.34 -3.37 22.51
C VAL A 14 -9.90 -2.23 21.60
N PHE A 15 -9.35 -1.18 22.20
CA PHE A 15 -8.77 -0.04 21.51
C PHE A 15 -7.28 0.09 21.82
N ALA A 16 -6.50 0.60 20.88
CA ALA A 16 -5.10 0.92 21.12
C ALA A 16 -4.55 1.99 20.17
N GLY A 17 -3.31 2.42 20.42
CA GLY A 17 -2.60 3.33 19.53
C GLY A 17 -3.11 4.77 19.57
N THR A 18 -3.53 5.27 20.73
CA THR A 18 -3.95 6.68 20.82
C THR A 18 -2.75 7.62 20.73
N SER A 19 -2.97 8.85 20.27
CA SER A 19 -1.89 9.84 20.12
C SER A 19 -1.22 10.24 21.45
N THR A 20 -1.96 10.16 22.58
CA THR A 20 -1.46 10.52 23.91
C THR A 20 -0.88 9.33 24.66
N GLN A 21 -1.36 8.12 24.37
CA GLN A 21 -0.93 6.87 24.98
C GLN A 21 -0.69 5.80 23.91
N PRO A 22 0.35 5.95 23.07
CA PRO A 22 0.56 5.13 21.88
C PRO A 22 0.90 3.67 22.16
N GLN A 23 1.28 3.34 23.42
CA GLN A 23 1.66 2.00 23.86
C GLN A 23 0.61 1.33 24.75
N THR A 24 -0.55 1.96 24.94
CA THR A 24 -1.59 1.46 25.83
C THR A 24 -2.68 0.75 25.05
N VAL A 25 -3.09 -0.41 25.55
CA VAL A 25 -4.26 -1.17 25.09
C VAL A 25 -5.36 -0.99 26.13
N PHE A 26 -6.55 -0.65 25.67
CA PHE A 26 -7.73 -0.44 26.51
C PHE A 26 -8.76 -1.52 26.17
N PHE A 27 -9.28 -2.17 27.19
CA PHE A 27 -10.30 -3.21 27.08
C PHE A 27 -11.56 -2.75 27.82
N SER A 28 -12.71 -2.90 27.18
CA SER A 28 -13.99 -2.62 27.81
C SER A 28 -14.33 -3.63 28.92
N VAL A 29 -15.36 -3.36 29.70
CA VAL A 29 -16.04 -4.35 30.55
C VAL A 29 -16.50 -5.52 29.68
N ALA A 30 -16.42 -6.76 30.20
CA ALA A 30 -16.86 -7.94 29.48
C ALA A 30 -18.38 -7.89 29.23
N GLY A 31 -18.79 -7.98 27.97
CA GLY A 31 -20.18 -7.90 27.53
C GLY A 31 -20.76 -6.48 27.48
N ASP A 32 -20.03 -5.45 27.96
CA ASP A 32 -20.41 -4.04 27.81
C ASP A 32 -19.31 -3.29 27.05
N PHE A 33 -19.56 -3.01 25.77
CA PHE A 33 -18.56 -2.43 24.88
C PHE A 33 -18.43 -0.89 24.98
N GLU A 34 -19.30 -0.26 25.75
CA GLU A 34 -19.28 1.20 25.94
C GLU A 34 -18.66 1.59 27.30
N ASP A 35 -18.55 0.63 28.25
CA ASP A 35 -17.95 0.89 29.57
C ASP A 35 -16.45 0.54 29.58
N PHE A 36 -15.63 1.55 29.89
CA PHE A 36 -14.17 1.46 30.03
C PHE A 36 -13.72 1.90 31.44
N ALA A 37 -14.60 1.85 32.43
CA ALA A 37 -14.24 2.14 33.82
C ALA A 37 -13.37 1.03 34.37
N ASP A 38 -12.09 1.33 34.66
CA ASP A 38 -11.13 0.38 35.23
C ASP A 38 -11.63 -0.13 36.60
N GLY A 39 -11.45 -1.42 36.85
CA GLY A 39 -11.84 -2.07 38.07
C GLY A 39 -10.95 -3.26 38.41
N THR A 40 -11.35 -4.01 39.45
CA THR A 40 -10.58 -5.17 39.97
C THR A 40 -11.32 -6.50 39.88
N ASN A 41 -12.62 -6.47 39.52
CA ASN A 41 -13.36 -7.70 39.30
C ASN A 41 -12.99 -8.29 37.93
N ALA A 42 -13.23 -9.58 37.79
CA ALA A 42 -12.84 -10.29 36.57
C ALA A 42 -13.48 -9.73 35.28
N ALA A 43 -14.71 -9.19 35.38
CA ALA A 43 -15.42 -8.61 34.25
C ALA A 43 -15.11 -7.13 33.98
N ASP A 44 -14.48 -6.44 34.92
CA ASP A 44 -14.22 -5.00 34.83
C ASP A 44 -13.29 -4.68 33.65
N ALA A 45 -13.37 -3.43 33.17
CA ALA A 45 -12.46 -2.91 32.18
C ALA A 45 -11.00 -2.90 32.69
N LEU A 46 -10.07 -2.96 31.77
CA LEU A 46 -8.64 -2.86 32.11
C LEU A 46 -7.89 -2.07 31.04
N SER A 47 -6.85 -1.39 31.48
CA SER A 47 -5.89 -0.75 30.59
C SER A 47 -4.48 -1.26 30.89
N TYR A 48 -3.70 -1.51 29.85
CA TYR A 48 -2.33 -2.00 29.99
C TYR A 48 -1.37 -1.25 29.09
N THR A 49 -0.34 -0.66 29.68
CA THR A 49 0.72 0.02 28.92
C THR A 49 1.91 -0.89 28.73
N ILE A 50 2.31 -1.10 27.48
CA ILE A 50 3.47 -1.92 27.15
C ILE A 50 4.74 -1.21 27.59
N GLY A 51 5.40 -1.75 28.64
CA GLY A 51 6.69 -1.29 29.09
C GLY A 51 7.80 -1.74 28.13
N SER A 52 8.46 -0.80 27.50
CA SER A 52 9.55 -1.07 26.57
C SER A 52 10.60 0.03 26.64
N SER A 53 11.85 -0.29 26.33
CA SER A 53 12.97 0.67 26.31
C SER A 53 12.85 1.74 25.23
N GLN A 54 11.92 1.60 24.30
CA GLN A 54 11.63 2.55 23.22
C GLN A 54 10.12 2.74 23.12
N VAL A 55 9.69 3.91 22.63
CA VAL A 55 8.27 4.15 22.33
C VAL A 55 7.86 3.31 21.13
N ASN A 56 7.10 2.26 21.40
CA ASN A 56 6.59 1.32 20.40
C ASN A 56 5.12 1.62 20.13
N VAL A 57 4.85 2.47 19.15
CA VAL A 57 3.47 2.80 18.75
C VAL A 57 2.75 1.53 18.30
N ILE A 58 1.59 1.26 18.89
CA ILE A 58 0.72 0.15 18.48
C ILE A 58 0.13 0.48 17.10
N ARG A 59 0.24 -0.47 16.17
CA ARG A 59 -0.17 -0.33 14.76
C ARG A 59 -1.41 -1.13 14.42
N TYR A 60 -1.55 -2.31 15.01
CA TYR A 60 -2.72 -3.15 14.81
C TYR A 60 -3.00 -4.04 16.03
N LEU A 61 -4.22 -4.52 16.08
CA LEU A 61 -4.69 -5.56 16.99
C LEU A 61 -5.22 -6.73 16.13
N ALA A 62 -4.86 -7.95 16.49
CA ALA A 62 -5.36 -9.16 15.82
C ALA A 62 -5.78 -10.18 16.86
N SER A 63 -7.07 -10.50 16.88
CA SER A 63 -7.67 -11.46 17.80
C SER A 63 -7.50 -12.87 17.24
N SER A 64 -6.87 -13.74 18.01
CA SER A 64 -6.74 -15.17 17.73
C SER A 64 -6.86 -15.95 19.04
N ARG A 65 -6.11 -17.04 19.24
CA ARG A 65 -6.01 -17.71 20.55
C ARG A 65 -5.55 -16.77 21.67
N VAL A 66 -4.73 -15.79 21.31
CA VAL A 66 -4.33 -14.66 22.15
C VAL A 66 -4.57 -13.37 21.37
N LEU A 67 -4.62 -12.25 22.04
CA LEU A 67 -4.63 -10.97 21.32
C LEU A 67 -3.21 -10.60 20.91
N ILE A 68 -2.96 -10.54 19.62
CA ILE A 68 -1.69 -10.08 19.06
C ILE A 68 -1.73 -8.56 18.94
N VAL A 69 -0.71 -7.91 19.48
CA VAL A 69 -0.50 -6.48 19.43
C VAL A 69 0.74 -6.21 18.60
N GLY A 70 0.55 -5.73 17.37
CA GLY A 70 1.64 -5.33 16.50
C GLY A 70 2.07 -3.89 16.78
N THR A 71 3.36 -3.71 17.08
CA THR A 71 3.93 -2.39 17.35
C THR A 71 5.04 -2.06 16.38
N SER A 72 5.46 -0.80 16.33
CA SER A 72 6.59 -0.35 15.50
C SER A 72 7.93 -1.04 15.81
N GLY A 73 8.08 -1.62 17.01
CA GLY A 73 9.35 -2.22 17.46
C GLY A 73 9.27 -3.71 17.76
N GLY A 74 8.10 -4.34 17.62
CA GLY A 74 7.95 -5.78 17.86
C GLY A 74 6.49 -6.19 18.00
N GLU A 75 6.26 -7.47 18.05
CA GLU A 75 4.95 -8.10 18.20
C GLU A 75 4.81 -8.67 19.60
N PHE A 76 3.67 -8.41 20.23
CA PHE A 76 3.35 -8.83 21.61
C PHE A 76 2.11 -9.70 21.59
N ALA A 77 2.06 -10.65 22.51
CA ALA A 77 0.87 -11.45 22.79
C ALA A 77 0.30 -11.03 24.16
N VAL A 78 -0.99 -10.75 24.18
CA VAL A 78 -1.77 -10.49 25.38
C VAL A 78 -2.62 -11.71 25.67
N SER A 79 -2.54 -12.22 26.88
CA SER A 79 -3.32 -13.35 27.36
C SER A 79 -3.49 -13.30 28.87
N ALA A 80 -4.36 -14.14 29.41
CA ALA A 80 -4.38 -14.42 30.85
C ALA A 80 -3.13 -15.20 31.27
N SER A 81 -2.76 -15.14 32.53
CA SER A 81 -1.65 -15.89 33.12
C SER A 81 -1.87 -17.40 33.13
N GLY A 82 -3.13 -17.84 33.17
CA GLY A 82 -3.55 -19.23 33.06
C GLY A 82 -4.15 -19.53 31.72
N SER A 83 -3.84 -20.68 31.12
CA SER A 83 -4.30 -21.07 29.78
C SER A 83 -5.81 -21.35 29.66
N ALA A 84 -6.48 -21.54 30.79
CA ALA A 84 -7.91 -21.85 30.86
C ALA A 84 -8.76 -20.73 31.51
N GLU A 85 -8.13 -19.63 31.85
CA GLU A 85 -8.80 -18.50 32.50
C GLU A 85 -9.09 -17.39 31.50
N PRO A 86 -10.24 -16.72 31.57
CA PRO A 86 -10.51 -15.54 30.80
C PRO A 86 -9.62 -14.37 31.23
N LEU A 87 -9.36 -13.45 30.32
CA LEU A 87 -8.60 -12.24 30.60
C LEU A 87 -9.32 -11.36 31.65
N SER A 88 -8.58 -10.96 32.66
CA SER A 88 -9.09 -10.10 33.73
C SER A 88 -8.06 -9.06 34.16
N PRO A 89 -8.45 -7.98 34.87
CA PRO A 89 -7.52 -6.97 35.37
C PRO A 89 -6.37 -7.52 36.22
N THR A 90 -6.57 -8.66 36.89
CA THR A 90 -5.61 -9.22 37.81
C THR A 90 -4.70 -10.30 37.23
N ASN A 91 -5.05 -10.86 36.04
CA ASN A 91 -4.29 -11.95 35.43
C ASN A 91 -3.73 -11.60 34.02
N ALA A 92 -3.94 -10.39 33.55
CA ALA A 92 -3.47 -9.97 32.22
C ALA A 92 -1.93 -9.98 32.15
N GLN A 93 -1.41 -10.60 31.09
CA GLN A 93 0.03 -10.64 30.80
C GLN A 93 0.26 -10.18 29.36
N ILE A 94 1.28 -9.33 29.17
CA ILE A 94 1.75 -8.95 27.84
C ILE A 94 3.20 -9.40 27.70
N LYS A 95 3.46 -10.27 26.72
CA LYS A 95 4.78 -10.82 26.43
C LYS A 95 5.21 -10.49 25.02
N ARG A 96 6.43 -9.95 24.87
CA ARG A 96 7.02 -9.76 23.53
C ARG A 96 7.35 -11.11 22.92
N GLN A 97 6.89 -11.32 21.69
CA GLN A 97 7.11 -12.54 20.93
C GLN A 97 8.23 -12.38 19.90
N THR A 98 8.22 -11.26 19.17
CA THR A 98 9.22 -10.99 18.12
C THR A 98 9.68 -9.53 18.16
N THR A 99 10.73 -9.21 17.41
CA THR A 99 11.36 -7.87 17.37
C THR A 99 11.36 -7.25 15.98
N TYR A 100 10.56 -7.78 15.06
CA TYR A 100 10.59 -7.32 13.65
C TYR A 100 9.92 -5.96 13.46
N GLY A 101 8.89 -5.67 14.23
CA GLY A 101 8.09 -4.47 14.11
C GLY A 101 7.12 -4.51 12.95
N SER A 102 5.98 -3.89 13.15
CA SER A 102 4.83 -3.94 12.27
C SER A 102 4.59 -2.61 11.56
N ALA A 103 4.14 -2.69 10.31
CA ALA A 103 3.60 -1.56 9.58
C ALA A 103 2.19 -1.21 10.07
N ASP A 104 1.76 0.00 9.75
CA ASP A 104 0.38 0.48 9.96
C ASP A 104 -0.53 -0.08 8.86
N ILE A 105 -0.74 -1.38 8.91
CA ILE A 105 -1.55 -2.14 7.96
C ILE A 105 -2.20 -3.27 8.75
N GLN A 106 -3.52 -3.38 8.65
CA GLN A 106 -4.28 -4.42 9.35
C GLN A 106 -3.81 -5.81 8.90
N PRO A 107 -3.46 -6.73 9.82
CA PRO A 107 -3.07 -8.09 9.48
C PRO A 107 -4.25 -8.91 8.99
N VAL A 108 -3.96 -10.01 8.30
CA VAL A 108 -4.96 -10.99 7.89
C VAL A 108 -4.72 -12.32 8.59
N GLN A 109 -5.80 -13.01 8.92
CA GLN A 109 -5.74 -14.33 9.51
C GLN A 109 -6.03 -15.41 8.47
N VAL A 110 -5.18 -16.45 8.44
CA VAL A 110 -5.34 -17.62 7.58
C VAL A 110 -5.26 -18.84 8.49
N GLY A 111 -6.41 -19.44 8.79
CA GLY A 111 -6.49 -20.52 9.75
C GLY A 111 -6.00 -20.07 11.14
N ASN A 112 -4.96 -20.70 11.64
CA ASN A 112 -4.34 -20.40 12.95
C ASN A 112 -3.14 -19.44 12.88
N VAL A 113 -2.91 -18.82 11.74
CA VAL A 113 -1.76 -17.97 11.45
C VAL A 113 -2.20 -16.53 11.26
N THR A 114 -1.41 -15.59 11.74
CA THR A 114 -1.57 -14.16 11.48
C THR A 114 -0.48 -13.70 10.51
N LEU A 115 -0.87 -13.28 9.31
CA LEU A 115 0.04 -12.66 8.37
C LEU A 115 0.05 -11.16 8.61
N PHE A 116 1.23 -10.57 8.75
CA PHE A 116 1.39 -9.14 8.97
C PHE A 116 2.51 -8.55 8.10
N VAL A 117 2.42 -7.27 7.83
CA VAL A 117 3.43 -6.53 7.09
C VAL A 117 4.46 -5.95 8.05
N GLN A 118 5.73 -6.27 7.85
CA GLN A 118 6.83 -5.74 8.64
C GLN A 118 6.98 -4.23 8.46
N ARG A 119 7.52 -3.53 9.46
CA ARG A 119 7.64 -2.06 9.56
C ARG A 119 8.10 -1.36 8.29
N ALA A 120 9.04 -1.92 7.54
CA ALA A 120 9.54 -1.33 6.29
C ALA A 120 8.58 -1.49 5.09
N LYS A 121 7.43 -2.12 5.29
CA LYS A 121 6.39 -2.38 4.28
C LYS A 121 6.80 -3.25 3.10
N ARG A 122 7.94 -3.90 3.15
CA ARG A 122 8.48 -4.72 2.05
C ARG A 122 8.36 -6.22 2.29
N LYS A 123 8.04 -6.65 3.51
CA LYS A 123 8.01 -8.05 3.90
C LYS A 123 6.69 -8.42 4.55
N ILE A 124 6.14 -9.57 4.16
CA ILE A 124 5.04 -10.23 4.87
C ILE A 124 5.64 -11.32 5.73
N ARG A 125 5.24 -11.33 7.00
CA ARG A 125 5.64 -12.34 7.96
C ARG A 125 4.45 -13.16 8.44
N GLU A 126 4.73 -14.44 8.67
CA GLU A 126 3.78 -15.40 9.20
C GLU A 126 3.97 -15.52 10.71
N LEU A 127 3.10 -14.91 11.51
CA LEU A 127 3.14 -15.06 12.97
C LEU A 127 2.39 -16.33 13.37
N ILE A 128 3.12 -17.30 13.86
CA ILE A 128 2.59 -18.59 14.26
C ILE A 128 3.19 -19.04 15.59
N TYR A 129 2.36 -19.64 16.44
CA TYR A 129 2.82 -20.26 17.67
C TYR A 129 3.59 -21.54 17.40
N ASN A 130 4.80 -21.63 17.93
CA ASN A 130 5.64 -22.83 17.90
C ASN A 130 5.63 -23.48 19.30
N PHE A 131 5.08 -24.68 19.37
CA PHE A 131 4.92 -25.41 20.63
C PHE A 131 6.28 -25.81 21.23
N ASP A 132 7.25 -26.20 20.41
CA ASP A 132 8.56 -26.65 20.88
C ASP A 132 9.38 -25.52 21.52
N ALA A 133 9.18 -24.30 21.03
CA ALA A 133 9.85 -23.10 21.54
C ALA A 133 9.02 -22.34 22.60
N ASP A 134 7.77 -22.76 22.85
CA ASP A 134 6.77 -22.04 23.66
C ASP A 134 6.71 -20.54 23.32
N SER A 135 6.77 -20.22 22.05
CA SER A 135 6.81 -18.84 21.57
C SER A 135 6.26 -18.71 20.17
N TYR A 136 5.91 -17.48 19.78
CA TYR A 136 5.58 -17.18 18.41
C TYR A 136 6.84 -16.97 17.57
N THR A 137 6.85 -17.52 16.38
CA THR A 137 7.87 -17.30 15.36
C THR A 137 7.26 -16.51 14.19
N ALA A 138 8.09 -15.79 13.43
CA ALA A 138 7.62 -14.95 12.33
C ALA A 138 8.51 -15.09 11.08
N PRO A 139 8.51 -16.27 10.41
CA PRO A 139 9.25 -16.45 9.16
C PRO A 139 8.80 -15.47 8.07
N ASP A 140 9.72 -15.21 7.14
CA ASP A 140 9.54 -14.28 6.03
C ASP A 140 8.92 -14.99 4.82
N MET A 141 7.73 -14.58 4.41
CA MET A 141 7.00 -15.14 3.27
C MET A 141 7.41 -14.49 1.94
N THR A 142 8.23 -13.43 1.97
CA THR A 142 8.67 -12.69 0.78
C THR A 142 10.10 -13.01 0.36
N ILE A 143 10.78 -13.92 1.05
CA ILE A 143 12.22 -14.16 0.87
C ILE A 143 12.64 -14.49 -0.57
N LEU A 144 11.79 -15.16 -1.33
CA LEU A 144 12.04 -15.50 -2.75
C LEU A 144 11.42 -14.49 -3.72
N ALA A 145 10.74 -13.47 -3.22
CA ALA A 145 9.95 -12.52 -4.01
C ALA A 145 10.19 -11.05 -3.61
N GLU A 146 11.34 -10.74 -3.04
CA GLU A 146 11.67 -9.38 -2.55
C GLU A 146 11.59 -8.32 -3.67
N HIS A 147 11.85 -8.71 -4.92
CA HIS A 147 11.74 -7.83 -6.10
C HIS A 147 10.28 -7.41 -6.38
N ILE A 148 9.29 -8.26 -6.07
CA ILE A 148 7.87 -7.95 -6.25
C ILE A 148 7.43 -6.88 -5.25
N THR A 149 7.85 -7.01 -3.99
CA THR A 149 7.43 -6.11 -2.91
C THR A 149 8.37 -4.92 -2.68
N GLU A 150 9.33 -4.69 -3.59
CA GLU A 150 10.36 -3.65 -3.46
C GLU A 150 9.79 -2.26 -3.27
N SER A 151 8.72 -1.90 -3.98
CA SER A 151 8.04 -0.61 -3.86
C SER A 151 7.30 -0.42 -2.52
N GLY A 152 7.12 -1.50 -1.78
CA GLY A 152 6.38 -1.53 -0.52
C GLY A 152 4.90 -1.84 -0.68
N ILE A 153 4.34 -2.48 0.34
CA ILE A 153 2.93 -2.88 0.43
C ILE A 153 2.15 -1.73 1.07
N LYS A 154 1.08 -1.30 0.42
CA LYS A 154 0.17 -0.26 0.91
C LYS A 154 -1.00 -0.84 1.69
N GLN A 155 -1.53 -1.95 1.20
CA GLN A 155 -2.67 -2.65 1.78
C GLN A 155 -2.63 -4.10 1.34
N PHE A 156 -3.18 -5.02 2.13
CA PHE A 156 -3.39 -6.39 1.71
C PHE A 156 -4.71 -6.96 2.26
N SER A 157 -5.19 -8.01 1.61
CA SER A 157 -6.45 -8.66 1.94
C SER A 157 -6.40 -10.13 1.56
N LEU A 158 -7.18 -10.96 2.23
CA LEU A 158 -7.25 -12.40 1.98
C LEU A 158 -8.46 -12.74 1.12
N GLN A 159 -8.23 -13.47 0.05
CA GLN A 159 -9.23 -14.25 -0.66
C GLN A 159 -9.16 -15.68 -0.13
N GLN A 160 -10.28 -16.25 0.33
CA GLN A 160 -10.33 -17.62 0.83
C GLN A 160 -10.78 -18.62 -0.25
N GLU A 161 -11.69 -18.21 -1.12
CA GLU A 161 -12.32 -19.07 -2.13
C GLU A 161 -12.04 -18.53 -3.56
N PRO A 162 -11.81 -19.39 -4.56
CA PRO A 162 -11.63 -20.85 -4.49
C PRO A 162 -10.26 -21.27 -3.96
N ASP A 163 -9.27 -20.37 -3.91
CA ASP A 163 -7.92 -20.58 -3.43
C ASP A 163 -7.51 -19.49 -2.43
N ASN A 164 -6.71 -19.87 -1.44
CA ASN A 164 -6.15 -18.92 -0.49
C ASN A 164 -5.10 -18.04 -1.17
N ILE A 165 -5.47 -16.81 -1.48
CA ILE A 165 -4.59 -15.80 -2.09
C ILE A 165 -4.60 -14.55 -1.23
N VAL A 166 -3.42 -14.11 -0.84
CA VAL A 166 -3.24 -12.80 -0.18
C VAL A 166 -2.93 -11.77 -1.25
N TRP A 167 -3.88 -10.90 -1.50
CA TRP A 167 -3.76 -9.81 -2.47
C TRP A 167 -3.10 -8.59 -1.84
N CYS A 168 -2.07 -8.06 -2.46
CA CYS A 168 -1.28 -6.94 -1.99
C CYS A 168 -1.33 -5.78 -2.98
N VAL A 169 -1.84 -4.64 -2.57
CA VAL A 169 -1.70 -3.39 -3.32
C VAL A 169 -0.33 -2.82 -3.01
N LEU A 170 0.47 -2.60 -4.04
CA LEU A 170 1.81 -2.05 -3.93
C LEU A 170 1.82 -0.52 -4.10
N ASN A 171 2.83 0.15 -3.56
CA ASN A 171 2.95 1.61 -3.68
C ASN A 171 3.17 2.10 -5.11
N ASN A 172 3.68 1.24 -6.01
CA ASN A 172 3.82 1.53 -7.45
C ASN A 172 2.53 1.34 -8.25
N GLY A 173 1.40 1.04 -7.59
CA GLY A 173 0.09 0.86 -8.23
C GLY A 173 -0.15 -0.53 -8.80
N ARG A 174 0.78 -1.47 -8.67
CA ARG A 174 0.59 -2.86 -9.07
C ARG A 174 -0.18 -3.65 -8.02
N LEU A 175 -0.79 -4.73 -8.44
CA LEU A 175 -1.36 -5.74 -7.57
C LEU A 175 -0.45 -6.97 -7.59
N ALA A 176 0.02 -7.40 -6.43
CA ALA A 176 0.68 -8.68 -6.26
C ALA A 176 -0.27 -9.67 -5.56
N GLY A 177 -0.15 -10.94 -5.89
CA GLY A 177 -0.84 -12.02 -5.21
C GLY A 177 0.18 -13.00 -4.62
N MET A 178 -0.09 -13.44 -3.40
CA MET A 178 0.66 -14.51 -2.76
C MET A 178 -0.29 -15.68 -2.55
N THR A 179 -0.13 -16.75 -3.33
CA THR A 179 -0.79 -18.01 -3.06
C THR A 179 -0.17 -18.61 -1.81
N TYR A 180 -0.99 -18.81 -0.78
CA TYR A 180 -0.54 -19.26 0.51
C TYR A 180 -1.27 -20.54 0.93
N ARG A 181 -0.58 -21.67 0.88
CA ARG A 181 -1.06 -22.98 1.32
C ARG A 181 -0.04 -23.58 2.27
N ARG A 182 -0.26 -23.40 3.54
CA ARG A 182 0.69 -23.76 4.58
C ARG A 182 0.90 -25.27 4.71
N GLU A 183 -0.17 -26.02 4.62
CA GLU A 183 -0.15 -27.48 4.77
C GLU A 183 0.68 -28.14 3.67
N GLU A 184 0.63 -27.60 2.46
CA GLU A 184 1.42 -28.04 1.31
C GLU A 184 2.78 -27.34 1.20
N GLN A 185 3.09 -26.43 2.11
CA GLN A 185 4.32 -25.61 2.10
C GLN A 185 4.46 -24.75 0.83
N VAL A 186 3.34 -24.32 0.26
CA VAL A 186 3.32 -23.48 -0.95
C VAL A 186 3.21 -22.02 -0.57
N VAL A 187 4.22 -21.25 -0.96
CA VAL A 187 4.21 -19.79 -0.96
C VAL A 187 4.69 -19.34 -2.33
N ALA A 188 3.75 -18.94 -3.18
CA ALA A 188 4.02 -18.55 -4.55
C ALA A 188 3.53 -17.14 -4.82
N TRP A 189 4.41 -16.31 -5.39
CA TRP A 189 4.12 -14.92 -5.69
C TRP A 189 3.88 -14.71 -7.17
N HIS A 190 2.95 -13.83 -7.49
CA HIS A 190 2.65 -13.40 -8.85
C HIS A 190 2.25 -11.91 -8.85
N GLU A 191 2.48 -11.24 -9.96
CA GLU A 191 2.04 -9.86 -10.18
C GLU A 191 0.91 -9.78 -11.19
N HIS A 192 0.02 -8.82 -10.99
CA HIS A 192 -1.04 -8.47 -11.92
C HIS A 192 -0.93 -7.01 -12.30
N ILE A 193 -0.92 -6.76 -13.58
CA ILE A 193 -1.13 -5.43 -14.13
C ILE A 193 -2.64 -5.26 -14.26
N ILE A 194 -3.25 -4.53 -13.31
CA ILE A 194 -4.68 -4.29 -13.32
C ILE A 194 -4.96 -3.10 -14.22
N GLY A 195 -5.68 -3.40 -15.28
CA GLY A 195 -6.22 -2.42 -16.20
C GLY A 195 -5.16 -1.84 -17.11
N GLY A 196 -5.37 -1.98 -18.40
CA GLY A 196 -4.72 -1.19 -19.41
C GLY A 196 -5.10 0.29 -19.27
N ARG A 197 -4.66 0.94 -18.21
CA ARG A 197 -4.36 2.34 -18.34
C ARG A 197 -3.09 2.38 -19.15
N PHE A 198 -3.26 2.57 -20.44
CA PHE A 198 -2.22 3.15 -21.25
C PHE A 198 -1.68 4.34 -20.46
N GLY A 199 -0.36 4.48 -20.36
CA GLY A 199 0.21 5.67 -19.74
C GLY A 199 -0.49 6.87 -20.37
N GLU A 200 -1.12 7.71 -19.59
CA GLU A 200 -1.82 8.91 -20.04
C GLU A 200 -1.15 10.12 -19.43
N CYS A 201 -0.88 11.13 -20.26
CA CYS A 201 -0.46 12.44 -19.81
C CYS A 201 -1.21 13.54 -20.54
N THR A 202 -1.29 14.70 -19.94
CA THR A 202 -1.91 15.88 -20.55
C THR A 202 -0.89 16.99 -20.75
N VAL A 203 -0.92 17.58 -21.93
CA VAL A 203 -0.15 18.79 -22.25
C VAL A 203 -1.12 19.96 -22.39
N THR A 204 -0.92 21.00 -21.60
CA THR A 204 -1.71 22.23 -21.66
C THR A 204 -0.87 23.36 -22.22
N VAL A 205 -1.33 23.97 -23.32
CA VAL A 205 -0.70 25.16 -23.88
C VAL A 205 -1.25 26.38 -23.16
N SER A 206 -0.51 26.93 -22.23
CA SER A 206 -0.90 28.11 -21.44
C SER A 206 -0.53 29.43 -22.12
N ASP A 207 0.57 29.45 -22.83
CA ASP A 207 1.06 30.64 -23.57
C ASP A 207 1.88 30.23 -24.81
N TYR A 208 1.23 30.22 -25.98
CA TYR A 208 1.85 29.85 -27.24
C TYR A 208 2.97 30.81 -27.65
N ALA A 209 2.87 32.10 -27.28
CA ALA A 209 3.82 33.13 -27.71
C ALA A 209 5.20 32.94 -27.05
N ASN A 210 5.25 32.30 -25.91
CA ASN A 210 6.49 32.02 -25.19
C ASN A 210 7.12 30.65 -25.50
N ILE A 211 6.54 29.87 -26.44
CA ILE A 211 7.16 28.64 -26.92
C ILE A 211 8.26 28.99 -27.93
N ALA A 212 9.51 29.00 -27.45
CA ALA A 212 10.66 29.28 -28.32
C ALA A 212 10.95 28.10 -29.27
N THR A 213 11.54 28.41 -30.43
CA THR A 213 12.09 27.38 -31.31
C THR A 213 13.11 26.53 -30.56
N GLY A 214 12.99 25.21 -30.66
CA GLY A 214 13.84 24.27 -29.93
C GLY A 214 13.29 23.85 -28.55
N THR A 215 12.13 24.37 -28.10
CA THR A 215 11.43 23.84 -26.91
C THR A 215 11.05 22.40 -27.15
N THR A 216 11.28 21.53 -26.16
CA THR A 216 11.03 20.09 -26.29
C THR A 216 9.85 19.63 -25.43
N LEU A 217 9.06 18.73 -25.98
CA LEU A 217 8.11 17.89 -25.24
C LEU A 217 8.68 16.46 -25.21
N LYS A 218 9.07 16.02 -24.04
CA LYS A 218 9.70 14.71 -23.86
C LYS A 218 8.73 13.74 -23.17
N PHE A 219 8.43 12.65 -23.84
CA PHE A 219 7.61 11.57 -23.30
C PHE A 219 8.48 10.38 -22.94
N THR A 220 8.43 9.96 -21.70
CA THR A 220 9.05 8.70 -21.25
C THR A 220 7.96 7.64 -21.19
N LYS A 221 8.09 6.61 -22.03
CA LYS A 221 7.14 5.50 -22.12
C LYS A 221 7.23 4.57 -20.92
N SER A 222 6.25 3.70 -20.80
CA SER A 222 6.18 2.70 -19.75
C SER A 222 7.36 1.72 -19.71
N ASP A 223 8.02 1.52 -20.87
CA ASP A 223 9.23 0.70 -21.02
C ASP A 223 10.54 1.44 -20.68
N GLY A 224 10.46 2.71 -20.27
CA GLY A 224 11.60 3.58 -19.95
C GLY A 224 12.22 4.26 -21.17
N THR A 225 11.79 3.95 -22.40
CA THR A 225 12.27 4.65 -23.59
C THR A 225 11.65 6.05 -23.71
N THR A 226 12.32 6.96 -24.43
CA THR A 226 11.89 8.34 -24.55
C THR A 226 11.66 8.74 -26.01
N VAL A 227 10.59 9.49 -26.22
CA VAL A 227 10.28 10.15 -27.49
C VAL A 227 10.26 11.66 -27.24
N THR A 228 10.92 12.42 -28.10
CA THR A 228 11.05 13.89 -27.95
C THR A 228 10.51 14.58 -29.18
N PHE A 229 9.55 15.48 -28.97
CA PHE A 229 9.03 16.39 -30.00
C PHE A 229 9.63 17.78 -29.77
N THR A 230 10.05 18.44 -30.82
CA THR A 230 10.75 19.75 -30.74
C THR A 230 9.96 20.83 -31.46
N SER A 231 9.80 21.99 -30.84
CA SER A 231 9.14 23.12 -31.46
C SER A 231 10.01 23.72 -32.56
N GLU A 232 9.42 23.92 -33.73
CA GLU A 232 9.97 24.71 -34.83
C GLU A 232 9.56 26.18 -34.72
N ALA A 233 10.07 27.00 -35.62
CA ALA A 233 9.67 28.41 -35.70
C ALA A 233 8.15 28.53 -35.88
N ALA A 234 7.54 29.50 -35.17
CA ALA A 234 6.10 29.73 -35.25
C ALA A 234 5.65 29.98 -36.71
N GLY A 235 4.52 29.39 -37.06
CA GLY A 235 3.99 29.52 -38.43
C GLY A 235 2.83 28.59 -38.70
N ALA A 236 2.08 28.90 -39.78
CA ALA A 236 0.94 28.13 -40.25
C ALA A 236 1.33 26.98 -41.20
N SER A 237 2.55 27.00 -41.75
CA SER A 237 3.03 25.94 -42.66
C SER A 237 3.33 24.65 -41.89
N ALA A 238 3.22 23.50 -42.55
CA ALA A 238 3.64 22.23 -41.93
C ALA A 238 5.09 22.30 -41.47
N PRO A 239 5.43 21.65 -40.34
CA PRO A 239 6.81 21.56 -39.87
C PRO A 239 7.70 20.87 -40.90
N THR A 240 8.99 21.19 -40.89
CA THR A 240 9.98 20.56 -41.80
C THR A 240 10.27 19.12 -41.39
N ASP A 241 10.26 18.86 -40.07
CA ASP A 241 10.30 17.51 -39.51
C ASP A 241 8.89 16.93 -39.52
N THR A 242 8.69 15.85 -40.26
CA THR A 242 7.37 15.21 -40.42
C THR A 242 7.00 14.32 -39.24
N THR A 243 7.91 13.97 -38.35
CA THR A 243 7.69 12.98 -37.26
C THR A 243 7.70 13.61 -35.88
N PHE A 244 8.64 14.50 -35.60
CA PHE A 244 8.91 14.99 -34.23
C PHE A 244 8.80 16.52 -34.09
N GLY A 245 8.53 17.25 -35.15
CA GLY A 245 8.40 18.72 -35.12
C GLY A 245 6.95 19.18 -34.89
N PHE A 246 6.73 20.23 -34.13
CA PHE A 246 5.47 20.95 -34.04
C PHE A 246 5.71 22.45 -34.12
N ARG A 247 4.67 23.22 -34.46
CA ARG A 247 4.80 24.69 -34.57
C ARG A 247 3.80 25.39 -33.69
N PRO A 248 4.25 26.33 -32.83
CA PRO A 248 3.38 27.32 -32.23
C PRO A 248 2.67 28.16 -33.31
N HIS A 249 1.41 28.48 -33.07
CA HIS A 249 0.62 29.25 -34.04
C HIS A 249 -0.05 30.47 -33.37
N THR A 250 -1.14 30.95 -33.92
CA THR A 250 -1.77 32.23 -33.57
C THR A 250 -2.43 32.28 -32.18
N ASN A 251 -2.65 31.18 -31.53
CA ASN A 251 -3.25 31.07 -30.21
C ASN A 251 -2.98 29.70 -29.57
N ASN A 252 -3.34 29.54 -28.30
CA ASN A 252 -3.11 28.33 -27.55
C ASN A 252 -3.83 27.11 -28.14
N ASN A 253 -5.08 27.26 -28.58
CA ASN A 253 -5.86 26.16 -29.16
C ASN A 253 -5.24 25.64 -30.44
N THR A 254 -4.91 26.53 -31.39
CA THR A 254 -4.29 26.15 -32.66
C THR A 254 -2.90 25.52 -32.42
N THR A 255 -2.17 25.97 -31.43
CA THR A 255 -0.90 25.35 -31.05
C THR A 255 -1.12 23.94 -30.48
N ALA A 256 -2.16 23.73 -29.65
CA ALA A 256 -2.54 22.41 -29.17
C ALA A 256 -2.97 21.48 -30.34
N ASP A 257 -3.69 21.98 -31.34
CA ASP A 257 -4.05 21.22 -32.54
C ASP A 257 -2.80 20.78 -33.32
N ASN A 258 -1.78 21.64 -33.40
CA ASN A 258 -0.52 21.28 -34.05
C ASN A 258 0.24 20.21 -33.27
N ILE A 259 0.28 20.32 -31.95
CA ILE A 259 0.86 19.30 -31.07
C ILE A 259 0.09 17.98 -31.22
N PHE A 260 -1.24 18.01 -31.16
CA PHE A 260 -2.12 16.85 -31.40
C PHE A 260 -1.77 16.15 -32.71
N THR A 261 -1.73 16.91 -33.80
CA THR A 261 -1.49 16.35 -35.15
C THR A 261 -0.15 15.62 -35.19
N ARG A 262 0.86 16.14 -34.54
CA ARG A 262 2.21 15.56 -34.56
C ARG A 262 2.34 14.33 -33.67
N ILE A 263 1.83 14.39 -32.48
CA ILE A 263 1.91 13.26 -31.57
C ILE A 263 1.03 12.10 -32.06
N ASN A 264 -0.16 12.40 -32.60
CA ASN A 264 -1.07 11.39 -33.16
C ASN A 264 -0.53 10.70 -34.42
N ALA A 265 0.43 11.29 -35.11
CA ALA A 265 1.13 10.66 -36.22
C ALA A 265 2.21 9.65 -35.76
N HIS A 266 2.56 9.63 -34.48
CA HIS A 266 3.55 8.72 -33.94
C HIS A 266 2.91 7.39 -33.49
N ALA A 267 3.49 6.27 -33.94
CA ALA A 267 2.90 4.93 -33.72
C ALA A 267 2.73 4.53 -32.25
N ASP A 268 3.54 5.11 -31.37
CA ASP A 268 3.54 4.78 -29.94
C ASP A 268 2.45 5.52 -29.14
N PHE A 269 1.74 6.48 -29.75
CA PHE A 269 0.78 7.31 -29.04
C PHE A 269 -0.57 7.37 -29.75
N THR A 270 -1.62 7.39 -28.95
CA THR A 270 -2.98 7.76 -29.34
C THR A 270 -3.33 9.06 -28.63
N VAL A 271 -3.89 10.01 -29.35
CA VAL A 271 -4.15 11.35 -28.83
C VAL A 271 -5.64 11.66 -28.93
N ALA A 272 -6.24 12.12 -27.83
CA ALA A 272 -7.60 12.64 -27.88
C ALA A 272 -7.62 14.04 -28.51
N ASN A 273 -8.68 14.32 -29.25
CA ASN A 273 -8.85 15.64 -29.91
C ASN A 273 -8.77 16.76 -28.86
N PRO A 274 -7.97 17.82 -29.12
CA PRO A 274 -7.78 18.89 -28.14
C PRO A 274 -9.08 19.59 -27.78
N SER A 275 -9.21 19.94 -26.51
CA SER A 275 -10.28 20.79 -26.02
C SER A 275 -9.67 21.90 -25.17
N ALA A 276 -9.97 23.14 -25.48
CA ALA A 276 -9.52 24.32 -24.72
C ALA A 276 -7.99 24.33 -24.48
N ALA A 277 -7.18 24.14 -25.52
CA ALA A 277 -5.71 24.11 -25.48
C ALA A 277 -5.10 22.95 -24.62
N VAL A 278 -5.85 21.89 -24.36
CA VAL A 278 -5.41 20.70 -23.65
C VAL A 278 -5.36 19.51 -24.59
N VAL A 279 -4.23 18.82 -24.62
CA VAL A 279 -4.03 17.60 -25.42
C VAL A 279 -3.82 16.44 -24.47
N THR A 280 -4.67 15.41 -24.54
CA THR A 280 -4.53 14.19 -23.77
C THR A 280 -3.87 13.12 -24.64
N ILE A 281 -2.75 12.60 -24.18
CA ILE A 281 -1.90 11.63 -24.89
C ILE A 281 -1.91 10.33 -24.14
N THR A 282 -2.14 9.23 -24.85
CA THR A 282 -2.16 7.86 -24.32
C THR A 282 -1.13 7.01 -25.07
N GLU A 283 -0.34 6.24 -24.38
CA GLU A 283 0.60 5.29 -24.97
C GLU A 283 -0.16 4.12 -25.59
N THR A 284 0.09 3.82 -26.88
CA THR A 284 -0.64 2.80 -27.65
C THR A 284 -0.32 1.37 -27.18
N ASN A 285 0.93 1.11 -26.81
CA ASN A 285 1.41 -0.19 -26.37
C ASN A 285 2.07 -0.07 -25.01
N HIS A 286 1.37 -0.44 -23.96
CA HIS A 286 1.90 -0.44 -22.60
C HIS A 286 2.64 -1.75 -22.31
N ASN A 287 3.92 -1.84 -22.66
CA ASN A 287 4.75 -3.04 -22.50
C ASN A 287 5.68 -2.99 -21.28
N GLY A 288 5.65 -1.92 -20.53
CA GLY A 288 6.54 -1.69 -19.39
C GLY A 288 5.81 -1.62 -18.06
N THR A 289 6.60 -1.38 -17.02
CA THR A 289 6.15 -1.27 -15.62
C THR A 289 6.04 0.18 -15.14
N GLY A 290 6.48 1.12 -15.98
CA GLY A 290 6.43 2.54 -15.73
C GLY A 290 5.09 3.17 -16.15
N PHE A 291 4.97 4.47 -15.93
CA PHE A 291 3.85 5.27 -16.40
C PHE A 291 4.36 6.22 -17.48
N LEU A 292 3.50 6.56 -18.46
CA LEU A 292 3.81 7.64 -19.38
C LEU A 292 3.99 8.93 -18.59
N SER A 293 5.12 9.58 -18.76
CA SER A 293 5.37 10.91 -18.19
C SER A 293 5.75 11.89 -19.28
N CYS A 294 5.35 13.15 -19.15
CA CYS A 294 5.74 14.22 -20.05
C CYS A 294 6.42 15.37 -19.28
N VAL A 295 7.48 15.91 -19.90
CA VAL A 295 8.27 17.04 -19.39
C VAL A 295 8.56 18.02 -20.51
#